data_82e46edf7752253944fd7faf4ef5ec0b
#
_entry.id   82e46edf7752253944fd7faf4ef5ec0b
#
_cell.length_a   1.000
_cell.length_b   1.000
_cell.length_c   1.000
_cell.angle_alpha   90.00
_cell.angle_beta   90.00
_cell.angle_gamma   90.00
#
_symmetry.space_group_name_H-M   'P 1'
#
loop_
_entity.id
_entity.type
_entity.pdbx_description
1 polymer ?
#
loop_
_entity_poly.entity_id
_entity_poly.type
_entity_poly.pdbx_seq_one_letter_code
_entity_poly.pdbx_strand_id
1 'polypeptide(L)'
;DALPHTSGIADDLCLVRSMHTEAINHGPGVTHMQTGSQFPGRPSIGAWLNYGLGRANDNLPSFVVMVTKGKGGQPLVSRLWGSGFLPSENQGVRFRSGANPVLHLQNPSGIDRKSRRMMLDRLRELHELQLAGNPDAEIESRIAQYEMAFRMQASIPEVTDISGESEQVLNMYGDDVKKPGTFAANCLQARRLAERGVRFIQLYHPGWDQHGGLPGGLRNQCRETDQASAALVKDLKNRGMLDDTLVIWGGEFGRTNYCQGTLRKDNFGRDHHGRCFSFW
;
A
#
# COMPACT_ATOMS: atom_id res chain seq x y z
N ASP A 1 -17.16 19.14 -7.28
CA ASP A 1 -17.81 18.42 -8.40
C ASP A 1 -17.06 17.13 -8.80
N ALA A 2 -15.74 17.06 -8.61
CA ALA A 2 -14.97 15.89 -9.01
C ALA A 2 -14.85 14.83 -7.91
N LEU A 3 -15.00 15.21 -6.64
CA LEU A 3 -14.86 14.37 -5.45
C LEU A 3 -16.07 14.50 -4.51
N PRO A 4 -17.29 14.15 -4.97
CA PRO A 4 -18.52 14.34 -4.18
C PRO A 4 -18.56 13.50 -2.90
N HIS A 5 -17.98 12.29 -2.90
CA HIS A 5 -17.94 11.43 -1.72
C HIS A 5 -16.92 11.92 -0.68
N THR A 6 -15.74 12.35 -1.13
CA THR A 6 -14.73 12.94 -0.26
C THR A 6 -15.22 14.25 0.37
N SER A 7 -15.97 15.07 -0.39
CA SER A 7 -16.57 16.27 0.19
C SER A 7 -17.57 15.97 1.32
N GLY A 8 -18.20 14.81 1.30
CA GLY A 8 -19.11 14.34 2.35
C GLY A 8 -18.43 13.85 3.64
N ILE A 9 -17.10 13.85 3.71
CA ILE A 9 -16.31 13.58 4.91
C ILE A 9 -15.39 14.74 5.28
N ALA A 10 -15.67 15.95 4.78
CA ALA A 10 -14.80 17.11 4.95
C ALA A 10 -14.50 17.44 6.42
N ASP A 11 -15.45 17.20 7.32
CA ASP A 11 -15.30 17.42 8.76
C ASP A 11 -14.33 16.42 9.44
N ASP A 12 -14.05 15.30 8.79
CA ASP A 12 -13.09 14.29 9.26
C ASP A 12 -11.69 14.50 8.64
N LEU A 13 -11.49 15.51 7.78
CA LEU A 13 -10.25 15.72 7.04
C LEU A 13 -9.44 16.89 7.59
N CYS A 14 -8.13 16.69 7.67
CA CYS A 14 -7.15 17.76 7.87
C CYS A 14 -6.42 18.02 6.54
N LEU A 15 -6.66 19.17 5.92
CA LEU A 15 -6.05 19.52 4.63
C LEU A 15 -4.69 20.21 4.83
N VAL A 16 -3.59 19.50 4.55
CA VAL A 16 -2.23 20.04 4.58
C VAL A 16 -1.88 20.64 3.23
N ARG A 17 -1.87 21.97 3.14
CA ARG A 17 -1.70 22.73 1.87
C ARG A 17 -0.26 23.17 1.61
N SER A 18 0.65 22.93 2.52
CA SER A 18 2.05 23.37 2.48
C SER A 18 3.02 22.27 2.05
N MET A 19 2.54 21.27 1.32
CA MET A 19 3.40 20.17 0.84
C MET A 19 4.44 20.70 -0.16
N HIS A 20 5.66 20.16 -0.03
CA HIS A 20 6.80 20.57 -0.83
C HIS A 20 7.73 19.40 -1.13
N THR A 21 8.25 19.38 -2.34
CA THR A 21 9.35 18.51 -2.77
C THR A 21 10.26 19.24 -3.77
N GLU A 22 11.52 18.87 -3.83
CA GLU A 22 12.44 19.32 -4.87
C GLU A 22 12.44 18.41 -6.09
N ALA A 23 11.76 17.26 -6.01
CA ALA A 23 11.67 16.32 -7.11
C ALA A 23 10.67 16.81 -8.17
N ILE A 24 11.06 16.71 -9.42
CA ILE A 24 10.25 17.10 -10.59
C ILE A 24 9.91 15.92 -11.50
N ASN A 25 10.42 14.74 -11.21
CA ASN A 25 10.14 13.50 -11.95
C ASN A 25 9.62 12.40 -11.02
N HIS A 26 8.75 11.53 -11.53
CA HIS A 26 8.09 10.48 -10.74
C HIS A 26 9.07 9.57 -10.00
N GLY A 27 10.14 9.09 -10.64
CA GLY A 27 11.10 8.19 -10.00
C GLY A 27 11.72 8.77 -8.72
N PRO A 28 12.39 9.93 -8.77
CA PRO A 28 12.89 10.64 -7.59
C PRO A 28 11.76 11.07 -6.65
N GLY A 29 10.62 11.56 -7.17
CA GLY A 29 9.49 12.05 -6.37
C GLY A 29 8.88 10.97 -5.48
N VAL A 30 8.48 9.83 -6.04
CA VAL A 30 7.92 8.72 -5.25
C VAL A 30 8.97 8.11 -4.32
N THR A 31 10.25 8.10 -4.71
CA THR A 31 11.32 7.61 -3.84
C THR A 31 11.49 8.55 -2.64
N HIS A 32 11.50 9.86 -2.87
CA HIS A 32 11.57 10.86 -1.78
C HIS A 32 10.37 10.75 -0.84
N MET A 33 9.16 10.69 -1.38
CA MET A 33 7.94 10.54 -0.58
C MET A 33 7.99 9.30 0.33
N GLN A 34 8.58 8.20 -0.15
CA GLN A 34 8.61 6.93 0.58
C GLN A 34 9.82 6.78 1.52
N THR A 35 10.93 7.47 1.27
CA THR A 35 12.19 7.20 1.97
C THR A 35 12.87 8.45 2.53
N GLY A 36 12.33 9.64 2.28
CA GLY A 36 12.97 10.91 2.63
C GLY A 36 14.21 11.23 1.79
N SER A 37 14.44 10.53 0.66
CA SER A 37 15.55 10.76 -0.26
C SER A 37 15.15 10.52 -1.70
N GLN A 38 15.61 11.37 -2.62
CA GLN A 38 15.43 11.13 -4.06
C GLN A 38 16.24 9.94 -4.58
N PHE A 39 17.27 9.52 -3.84
CA PHE A 39 18.13 8.39 -4.19
C PHE A 39 17.67 7.10 -3.49
N PRO A 40 17.75 5.95 -4.16
CA PRO A 40 17.41 4.66 -3.57
C PRO A 40 18.43 4.25 -2.49
N GLY A 41 18.05 3.27 -1.65
CA GLY A 41 18.93 2.68 -0.65
C GLY A 41 18.54 2.99 0.80
N ARG A 42 17.68 3.99 1.04
CA ARG A 42 17.13 4.25 2.37
C ARG A 42 15.89 3.40 2.65
N PRO A 43 15.64 3.06 3.93
CA PRO A 43 14.41 2.39 4.30
C PRO A 43 13.17 3.21 3.96
N SER A 44 12.11 2.54 3.54
CA SER A 44 10.81 3.16 3.35
C SER A 44 10.16 3.53 4.69
N ILE A 45 9.19 4.45 4.65
CA ILE A 45 8.43 4.86 5.85
C ILE A 45 7.82 3.66 6.58
N GLY A 46 7.24 2.70 5.84
CA GLY A 46 6.69 1.48 6.43
C GLY A 46 7.75 0.58 7.06
N ALA A 47 8.96 0.53 6.49
CA ALA A 47 10.07 -0.20 7.08
C ALA A 47 10.55 0.45 8.40
N TRP A 48 10.62 1.77 8.46
CA TRP A 48 10.92 2.50 9.69
C TRP A 48 9.87 2.29 10.78
N LEU A 49 8.59 2.33 10.40
CA LEU A 49 7.49 2.10 11.34
C LEU A 49 7.51 0.67 11.89
N ASN A 50 7.76 -0.33 11.03
CA ASN A 50 7.90 -1.71 11.48
C ASN A 50 9.10 -1.89 12.43
N TYR A 51 10.24 -1.30 12.09
CA TYR A 51 11.45 -1.37 12.90
C TYR A 51 11.28 -0.70 14.27
N GLY A 52 10.68 0.49 14.30
CA GLY A 52 10.55 1.28 15.54
C GLY A 52 9.39 0.88 16.43
N LEU A 53 8.26 0.45 15.85
CA LEU A 53 7.03 0.15 16.59
C LEU A 53 6.74 -1.36 16.70
N GLY A 54 7.48 -2.18 15.97
CA GLY A 54 7.28 -3.62 15.96
C GLY A 54 5.95 -4.06 15.35
N ARG A 55 5.53 -5.27 15.67
CA ARG A 55 4.31 -5.91 15.17
C ARG A 55 3.16 -5.77 16.16
N ALA A 56 1.96 -5.59 15.65
CA ALA A 56 0.72 -5.65 16.44
C ALA A 56 -0.04 -6.98 16.26
N ASN A 57 0.46 -7.86 15.38
CA ASN A 57 -0.05 -9.22 15.16
C ASN A 57 1.10 -10.17 14.75
N ASP A 58 0.89 -11.49 14.93
CA ASP A 58 1.89 -12.52 14.62
C ASP A 58 1.64 -13.28 13.32
N ASN A 59 0.48 -13.08 12.68
CA ASN A 59 0.01 -13.92 11.58
C ASN A 59 -0.02 -13.23 10.22
N LEU A 60 0.17 -11.90 10.21
CA LEU A 60 0.22 -11.06 9.02
C LEU A 60 1.45 -10.16 9.04
N PRO A 61 1.96 -9.72 7.88
CA PRO A 61 3.02 -8.72 7.84
C PRO A 61 2.58 -7.42 8.51
N SER A 62 3.49 -6.73 9.19
CA SER A 62 3.20 -5.40 9.75
C SER A 62 3.12 -4.31 8.70
N PHE A 63 3.71 -4.56 7.52
CA PHE A 63 3.71 -3.64 6.40
C PHE A 63 3.22 -4.34 5.12
N VAL A 64 2.07 -3.93 4.61
CA VAL A 64 1.42 -4.46 3.41
C VAL A 64 1.33 -3.39 2.33
N VAL A 65 1.58 -3.78 1.09
CA VAL A 65 1.53 -2.90 -0.09
C VAL A 65 0.56 -3.45 -1.12
N MET A 66 -0.35 -2.62 -1.62
CA MET A 66 -1.26 -2.96 -2.71
C MET A 66 -1.18 -1.92 -3.82
N VAL A 67 -1.24 -2.39 -5.07
CA VAL A 67 -1.17 -1.54 -6.27
C VAL A 67 -2.40 -1.80 -7.11
N THR A 68 -3.10 -0.75 -7.51
CA THR A 68 -4.25 -0.86 -8.42
C THR A 68 -3.82 -1.45 -9.76
N LYS A 69 -4.53 -2.46 -10.22
CA LYS A 69 -4.23 -3.21 -11.44
C LYS A 69 -4.59 -2.41 -12.71
N GLY A 70 -3.84 -2.66 -13.78
CA GLY A 70 -4.17 -2.14 -15.11
C GLY A 70 -3.80 -0.68 -15.34
N LYS A 71 -3.10 -0.05 -14.41
CA LYS A 71 -2.57 1.30 -14.54
C LYS A 71 -1.06 1.27 -14.76
N GLY A 72 -0.57 2.14 -15.61
CA GLY A 72 0.86 2.30 -15.90
C GLY A 72 1.34 3.74 -15.68
N GLY A 73 2.58 4.02 -16.06
CA GLY A 73 3.16 5.35 -16.09
C GLY A 73 4.09 5.68 -14.93
N GLN A 74 3.74 5.35 -13.70
CA GLN A 74 4.60 5.62 -12.54
C GLN A 74 5.54 4.44 -12.23
N PRO A 75 6.79 4.69 -11.81
CA PRO A 75 7.79 3.66 -11.51
C PRO A 75 7.55 3.02 -10.12
N LEU A 76 6.45 2.30 -9.95
CA LEU A 76 6.10 1.61 -8.71
C LEU A 76 6.83 0.27 -8.60
N VAL A 77 8.02 0.31 -8.02
CA VAL A 77 8.95 -0.81 -7.91
C VAL A 77 9.27 -1.13 -6.43
N SER A 78 9.80 -2.32 -6.18
CA SER A 78 10.01 -2.86 -4.82
C SER A 78 10.85 -1.98 -3.89
N ARG A 79 11.76 -1.16 -4.42
CA ARG A 79 12.54 -0.22 -3.59
C ARG A 79 11.68 0.78 -2.81
N LEU A 80 10.44 1.04 -3.24
CA LEU A 80 9.53 1.99 -2.58
C LEU A 80 8.96 1.45 -1.26
N TRP A 81 9.06 0.14 -1.04
CA TRP A 81 8.65 -0.53 0.20
C TRP A 81 9.75 -1.45 0.75
N GLY A 82 10.99 -1.21 0.32
CA GLY A 82 12.14 -1.96 0.78
C GLY A 82 12.62 -1.54 2.18
N SER A 83 13.36 -2.42 2.80
CA SER A 83 13.98 -2.18 4.12
C SER A 83 15.22 -1.27 4.05
N GLY A 84 15.78 -1.01 2.86
CA GLY A 84 17.03 -0.26 2.73
C GLY A 84 18.17 -0.93 3.48
N PHE A 85 18.77 -0.22 4.45
CA PHE A 85 19.81 -0.74 5.33
C PHE A 85 19.31 -1.38 6.63
N LEU A 86 17.98 -1.39 6.86
CA LEU A 86 17.38 -2.13 7.97
C LEU A 86 17.29 -3.63 7.64
N PRO A 87 17.19 -4.52 8.65
CA PRO A 87 16.97 -5.95 8.42
C PRO A 87 15.80 -6.21 7.47
N SER A 88 15.94 -7.21 6.61
CA SER A 88 15.01 -7.48 5.50
C SER A 88 13.58 -7.86 5.95
N GLU A 89 13.41 -8.28 7.20
CA GLU A 89 12.09 -8.53 7.81
C GLU A 89 11.20 -7.28 7.91
N ASN A 90 11.80 -6.08 7.83
CA ASN A 90 11.07 -4.81 7.91
C ASN A 90 10.49 -4.35 6.57
N GLN A 91 10.81 -5.01 5.46
CA GLN A 91 10.29 -4.63 4.15
C GLN A 91 8.78 -4.89 4.01
N GLY A 92 8.13 -4.13 3.13
CA GLY A 92 6.73 -4.31 2.81
C GLY A 92 6.47 -5.57 1.99
N VAL A 93 5.38 -6.26 2.31
CA VAL A 93 4.91 -7.43 1.56
C VAL A 93 3.84 -6.98 0.56
N ARG A 94 4.13 -7.19 -0.72
CA ARG A 94 3.19 -6.83 -1.77
C ARG A 94 2.07 -7.87 -1.87
N PHE A 95 0.85 -7.43 -1.61
CA PHE A 95 -0.36 -8.19 -1.91
C PHE A 95 -0.80 -7.94 -3.35
N ARG A 96 -1.05 -9.00 -4.07
CA ARG A 96 -1.54 -8.99 -5.44
C ARG A 96 -3.03 -9.25 -5.47
N SER A 97 -3.69 -8.76 -6.47
CA SER A 97 -5.08 -9.10 -6.74
C SER A 97 -5.23 -10.53 -7.28
N GLY A 98 -6.29 -11.22 -6.88
CA GLY A 98 -6.65 -12.58 -7.34
C GLY A 98 -6.37 -13.67 -6.31
N ALA A 99 -6.43 -14.92 -6.76
CA ALA A 99 -6.40 -16.11 -5.92
C ALA A 99 -5.09 -16.33 -5.13
N ASN A 100 -3.99 -15.73 -5.59
CA ASN A 100 -2.69 -15.83 -4.94
C ASN A 100 -2.18 -14.44 -4.52
N PRO A 101 -2.69 -13.84 -3.44
CA PRO A 101 -2.34 -12.49 -3.02
C PRO A 101 -0.85 -12.33 -2.70
N VAL A 102 -0.20 -13.35 -2.19
CA VAL A 102 1.24 -13.37 -1.92
C VAL A 102 1.89 -14.49 -2.73
N LEU A 103 2.97 -14.15 -3.43
CA LEU A 103 3.72 -15.13 -4.23
C LEU A 103 4.38 -16.19 -3.36
N HIS A 104 4.41 -17.40 -3.87
CA HIS A 104 5.09 -18.55 -3.26
C HIS A 104 4.63 -18.85 -1.82
N LEU A 105 3.43 -18.40 -1.45
CA LEU A 105 2.86 -18.68 -0.14
C LEU A 105 2.41 -20.14 -0.01
N GLN A 106 1.86 -20.70 -1.08
CA GLN A 106 1.37 -22.07 -1.11
C GLN A 106 2.51 -23.08 -1.05
N ASN A 107 2.27 -24.21 -0.42
CA ASN A 107 3.23 -25.33 -0.45
C ASN A 107 3.37 -25.87 -1.89
N PRO A 108 4.58 -26.32 -2.27
CA PRO A 108 4.75 -27.09 -3.50
C PRO A 108 3.89 -28.34 -3.50
N SER A 109 3.53 -28.83 -4.70
CA SER A 109 2.79 -30.08 -4.84
C SER A 109 3.50 -31.23 -4.11
N GLY A 110 2.74 -32.04 -3.37
CA GLY A 110 3.27 -33.15 -2.58
C GLY A 110 3.82 -32.79 -1.19
N ILE A 111 3.85 -31.51 -0.83
CA ILE A 111 4.27 -31.09 0.52
C ILE A 111 3.04 -30.60 1.29
N ASP A 112 2.65 -31.36 2.32
CA ASP A 112 1.58 -30.96 3.23
C ASP A 112 2.09 -29.97 4.30
N ARG A 113 1.15 -29.40 5.08
CA ARG A 113 1.45 -28.42 6.12
C ARG A 113 2.37 -28.99 7.22
N LYS A 114 2.23 -30.29 7.56
CA LYS A 114 3.05 -30.95 8.57
C LYS A 114 4.49 -31.11 8.09
N SER A 115 4.66 -31.59 6.88
CA SER A 115 5.97 -31.72 6.23
C SER A 115 6.66 -30.36 6.10
N ARG A 116 5.90 -29.32 5.71
CA ARG A 116 6.42 -27.95 5.66
C ARG A 116 6.88 -27.47 7.02
N ARG A 117 6.12 -27.72 8.09
CA ARG A 117 6.53 -27.37 9.46
C ARG A 117 7.84 -28.02 9.85
N MET A 118 7.94 -29.33 9.63
CA MET A 118 9.20 -30.06 9.93
C MET A 118 10.40 -29.51 9.16
N MET A 119 10.22 -29.15 7.88
CA MET A 119 11.30 -28.53 7.10
C MET A 119 11.74 -27.18 7.70
N LEU A 120 10.79 -26.35 8.11
CA LEU A 120 11.10 -25.05 8.72
C LEU A 120 11.79 -25.21 10.10
N ASP A 121 11.39 -26.19 10.89
CA ASP A 121 12.04 -26.50 12.17
C ASP A 121 13.51 -26.91 11.96
N ARG A 122 13.78 -27.74 10.96
CA ARG A 122 15.17 -28.14 10.61
C ARG A 122 15.99 -26.99 10.05
N LEU A 123 15.38 -26.12 9.22
CA LEU A 123 16.05 -24.92 8.73
C LEU A 123 16.41 -23.97 9.88
N ARG A 124 15.50 -23.80 10.84
CA ARG A 124 15.75 -22.99 12.03
C ARG A 124 16.92 -23.53 12.83
N GLU A 125 16.95 -24.84 13.12
CA GLU A 125 18.07 -25.50 13.82
C GLU A 125 19.41 -25.25 13.11
N LEU A 126 19.45 -25.35 11.77
CA LEU A 126 20.65 -25.06 10.99
C LEU A 126 21.09 -23.60 11.08
N HIS A 127 20.15 -22.66 11.02
CA HIS A 127 20.44 -21.23 11.14
C HIS A 127 20.90 -20.86 12.55
N GLU A 128 20.33 -21.47 13.60
CA GLU A 128 20.78 -21.29 14.99
C GLU A 128 22.22 -21.77 15.19
N LEU A 129 22.61 -22.89 14.55
CA LEU A 129 24.01 -23.35 14.56
C LEU A 129 24.94 -22.38 13.84
N GLN A 130 24.50 -21.76 12.74
CA GLN A 130 25.26 -20.73 12.04
C GLN A 130 25.44 -19.47 12.89
N LEU A 131 24.37 -19.02 13.56
CA LEU A 131 24.40 -17.86 14.47
C LEU A 131 25.33 -18.08 15.67
N ALA A 132 25.41 -19.30 16.20
CA ALA A 132 26.31 -19.61 17.29
C ALA A 132 27.79 -19.47 16.88
N GLY A 133 28.11 -19.67 15.60
CA GLY A 133 29.46 -19.49 15.06
C GLY A 133 29.77 -18.09 14.51
N ASN A 134 28.75 -17.38 14.05
CA ASN A 134 28.86 -16.04 13.47
C ASN A 134 27.51 -15.31 13.57
N PRO A 135 27.34 -14.42 14.56
CA PRO A 135 26.12 -13.63 14.71
C PRO A 135 25.87 -12.78 13.46
N ASP A 136 24.72 -12.99 12.81
CA ASP A 136 24.31 -12.26 11.60
C ASP A 136 22.80 -11.96 11.68
N ALA A 137 22.44 -10.69 11.78
CA ALA A 137 21.06 -10.21 11.86
C ALA A 137 20.20 -10.61 10.64
N GLU A 138 20.82 -10.86 9.48
CA GLU A 138 20.11 -11.32 8.29
C GLU A 138 19.70 -12.80 8.41
N ILE A 139 20.44 -13.62 9.12
CA ILE A 139 20.03 -15.02 9.42
C ILE A 139 18.79 -15.02 10.33
N GLU A 140 18.78 -14.18 11.37
CA GLU A 140 17.61 -14.00 12.24
C GLU A 140 16.39 -13.53 11.43
N SER A 141 16.58 -12.53 10.56
CA SER A 141 15.55 -12.03 9.66
C SER A 141 14.96 -13.12 8.75
N ARG A 142 15.79 -14.02 8.21
CA ARG A 142 15.34 -15.15 7.38
C ARG A 142 14.48 -16.14 8.17
N ILE A 143 14.87 -16.48 9.40
CA ILE A 143 14.07 -17.33 10.28
C ILE A 143 12.70 -16.69 10.50
N ALA A 144 12.67 -15.41 10.87
CA ALA A 144 11.43 -14.66 11.09
C ALA A 144 10.53 -14.60 9.83
N GLN A 145 11.11 -14.41 8.65
CA GLN A 145 10.38 -14.38 7.37
C GLN A 145 9.77 -15.74 7.01
N TYR A 146 10.50 -16.86 7.22
CA TYR A 146 9.95 -18.20 6.97
C TYR A 146 8.80 -18.54 7.91
N GLU A 147 8.93 -18.21 9.18
CA GLU A 147 7.86 -18.38 10.18
C GLU A 147 6.63 -17.53 9.84
N MET A 148 6.83 -16.28 9.45
CA MET A 148 5.75 -15.40 8.99
C MET A 148 5.06 -15.99 7.77
N ALA A 149 5.79 -16.40 6.74
CA ALA A 149 5.22 -16.98 5.53
C ALA A 149 4.39 -18.24 5.83
N PHE A 150 4.82 -19.07 6.77
CA PHE A 150 4.06 -20.25 7.20
C PHE A 150 2.74 -19.89 7.89
N ARG A 151 2.74 -18.88 8.77
CA ARG A 151 1.52 -18.40 9.44
C ARG A 151 0.56 -17.76 8.45
N MET A 152 1.07 -16.99 7.51
CA MET A 152 0.30 -16.33 6.45
C MET A 152 -0.50 -17.29 5.58
N GLN A 153 -0.08 -18.56 5.43
CA GLN A 153 -0.83 -19.56 4.66
C GLN A 153 -2.28 -19.74 5.13
N ALA A 154 -2.53 -19.59 6.44
CA ALA A 154 -3.88 -19.65 7.00
C ALA A 154 -4.56 -18.27 7.00
N SER A 155 -3.83 -17.22 7.38
CA SER A 155 -4.41 -15.89 7.63
C SER A 155 -4.74 -15.11 6.36
N ILE A 156 -4.00 -15.33 5.26
CA ILE A 156 -4.24 -14.62 4.00
C ILE A 156 -5.62 -14.97 3.39
N PRO A 157 -6.02 -16.24 3.26
CA PRO A 157 -7.36 -16.57 2.78
C PRO A 157 -8.47 -15.90 3.61
N GLU A 158 -8.35 -15.91 4.94
CA GLU A 158 -9.34 -15.30 5.82
C GLU A 158 -9.47 -13.78 5.64
N VAL A 159 -8.34 -13.07 5.49
CA VAL A 159 -8.37 -11.61 5.35
C VAL A 159 -8.81 -11.19 3.94
N THR A 160 -8.56 -12.02 2.92
CA THR A 160 -8.93 -11.70 1.52
C THR A 160 -10.34 -12.14 1.14
N ASP A 161 -10.94 -13.04 1.89
CA ASP A 161 -12.34 -13.44 1.68
C ASP A 161 -13.29 -12.34 2.16
N ILE A 162 -13.99 -11.71 1.22
CA ILE A 162 -14.98 -10.65 1.48
C ILE A 162 -16.44 -11.18 1.51
N SER A 163 -16.65 -12.49 1.44
CA SER A 163 -17.99 -13.08 1.41
C SER A 163 -18.81 -12.82 2.67
N GLY A 164 -18.15 -12.56 3.79
CA GLY A 164 -18.77 -12.19 5.06
C GLY A 164 -19.09 -10.69 5.21
N GLU A 165 -18.74 -9.85 4.24
CA GLU A 165 -19.08 -8.41 4.29
C GLU A 165 -20.55 -8.20 3.95
N SER A 166 -21.22 -7.29 4.69
CA SER A 166 -22.61 -6.94 4.40
C SER A 166 -22.72 -6.15 3.08
N GLU A 167 -23.86 -6.31 2.39
CA GLU A 167 -24.13 -5.53 1.17
C GLU A 167 -24.08 -4.01 1.45
N GLN A 168 -24.44 -3.57 2.65
CA GLN A 168 -24.32 -2.16 3.03
C GLN A 168 -22.85 -1.68 2.99
N VAL A 169 -21.91 -2.48 3.52
CA VAL A 169 -20.48 -2.18 3.46
C VAL A 169 -19.99 -2.21 2.02
N LEU A 170 -20.32 -3.26 1.25
CA LEU A 170 -19.90 -3.38 -0.13
C LEU A 170 -20.39 -2.20 -0.99
N ASN A 171 -21.66 -1.80 -0.85
CA ASN A 171 -22.24 -0.66 -1.56
C ASN A 171 -21.57 0.69 -1.16
N MET A 172 -21.13 0.83 0.08
CA MET A 172 -20.40 2.03 0.53
C MET A 172 -19.10 2.21 -0.24
N TYR A 173 -18.34 1.12 -0.51
CA TYR A 173 -17.10 1.17 -1.30
C TYR A 173 -17.34 1.28 -2.81
N GLY A 174 -18.55 1.01 -3.30
CA GLY A 174 -18.98 1.13 -4.69
C GLY A 174 -18.84 -0.16 -5.50
N ASP A 175 -19.35 -0.11 -6.74
CA ASP A 175 -19.54 -1.31 -7.62
C ASP A 175 -18.25 -2.07 -7.93
N ASP A 176 -17.12 -1.40 -7.86
CA ASP A 176 -15.81 -1.98 -8.18
C ASP A 176 -15.19 -2.76 -7.00
N VAL A 177 -15.80 -2.72 -5.81
CA VAL A 177 -15.26 -3.38 -4.60
C VAL A 177 -15.13 -4.90 -4.74
N LYS A 178 -16.05 -5.53 -5.49
CA LYS A 178 -16.04 -6.98 -5.76
C LYS A 178 -15.06 -7.39 -6.87
N LYS A 179 -14.40 -6.41 -7.54
CA LYS A 179 -13.46 -6.66 -8.65
C LYS A 179 -12.02 -6.63 -8.12
N PRO A 180 -11.31 -7.78 -8.07
CA PRO A 180 -9.96 -7.83 -7.52
C PRO A 180 -8.97 -6.90 -8.23
N GLY A 181 -8.24 -6.09 -7.47
CA GLY A 181 -7.21 -5.18 -7.97
C GLY A 181 -7.71 -3.80 -8.36
N THR A 182 -8.99 -3.50 -8.19
CA THR A 182 -9.48 -2.12 -8.25
C THR A 182 -9.05 -1.34 -7.00
N PHE A 183 -9.11 -0.03 -7.06
CA PHE A 183 -8.81 0.80 -5.89
C PHE A 183 -9.84 0.56 -4.77
N ALA A 184 -11.11 0.39 -5.11
CA ALA A 184 -12.16 0.09 -4.15
C ALA A 184 -11.93 -1.25 -3.42
N ALA A 185 -11.56 -2.31 -4.15
CA ALA A 185 -11.21 -3.59 -3.53
C ALA A 185 -9.99 -3.46 -2.60
N ASN A 186 -8.97 -2.67 -3.00
CA ASN A 186 -7.80 -2.42 -2.18
C ASN A 186 -8.13 -1.62 -0.92
N CYS A 187 -9.04 -0.64 -0.97
CA CYS A 187 -9.49 0.12 0.19
C CYS A 187 -10.25 -0.77 1.20
N LEU A 188 -11.17 -1.61 0.74
CA LEU A 188 -11.84 -2.59 1.60
C LEU A 188 -10.84 -3.56 2.23
N GLN A 189 -9.88 -4.03 1.44
CA GLN A 189 -8.83 -4.93 1.92
C GLN A 189 -7.93 -4.23 2.95
N ALA A 190 -7.65 -2.94 2.79
CA ALA A 190 -6.88 -2.16 3.75
C ALA A 190 -7.59 -2.07 5.12
N ARG A 191 -8.90 -1.80 5.14
CA ARG A 191 -9.69 -1.81 6.38
C ARG A 191 -9.61 -3.18 7.07
N ARG A 192 -9.80 -4.28 6.31
CA ARG A 192 -9.75 -5.65 6.84
C ARG A 192 -8.38 -6.03 7.41
N LEU A 193 -7.31 -5.56 6.78
CA LEU A 193 -5.95 -5.71 7.27
C LEU A 193 -5.71 -4.91 8.57
N ALA A 194 -6.22 -3.67 8.62
CA ALA A 194 -6.13 -2.83 9.81
C ALA A 194 -6.85 -3.47 11.00
N GLU A 195 -8.05 -4.01 10.82
CA GLU A 195 -8.80 -4.76 11.84
C GLU A 195 -8.02 -5.94 12.43
N ARG A 196 -7.08 -6.51 11.65
CA ARG A 196 -6.23 -7.62 12.08
C ARG A 196 -4.84 -7.18 12.57
N GLY A 197 -4.65 -5.89 12.84
CA GLY A 197 -3.42 -5.35 13.39
C GLY A 197 -2.27 -5.21 12.40
N VAL A 198 -2.55 -5.10 11.10
CA VAL A 198 -1.52 -4.68 10.13
C VAL A 198 -1.27 -3.19 10.34
N ARG A 199 -0.06 -2.87 10.81
CA ARG A 199 0.29 -1.52 11.30
C ARG A 199 0.44 -0.49 10.19
N PHE A 200 1.00 -0.85 9.04
CA PHE A 200 1.18 0.06 7.92
C PHE A 200 0.68 -0.57 6.61
N ILE A 201 -0.26 0.10 5.97
CA ILE A 201 -0.88 -0.37 4.73
C ILE A 201 -0.74 0.72 3.69
N GLN A 202 -0.10 0.41 2.58
CA GLN A 202 0.17 1.35 1.51
C GLN A 202 -0.58 0.98 0.25
N LEU A 203 -1.41 1.92 -0.22
CA LEU A 203 -2.16 1.79 -1.47
C LEU A 203 -1.53 2.68 -2.53
N TYR A 204 -1.22 2.11 -3.68
CA TYR A 204 -0.79 2.87 -4.86
C TYR A 204 -1.88 2.84 -5.92
N HIS A 205 -2.28 4.02 -6.37
CA HIS A 205 -3.19 4.19 -7.50
C HIS A 205 -2.51 5.05 -8.57
N PRO A 206 -1.86 4.45 -9.57
CA PRO A 206 -1.18 5.18 -10.65
C PRO A 206 -2.18 5.76 -11.66
N GLY A 207 -1.69 6.63 -12.54
CA GLY A 207 -2.49 7.19 -13.64
C GLY A 207 -2.90 8.65 -13.44
N TRP A 208 -2.27 9.37 -12.54
CA TRP A 208 -2.50 10.80 -12.28
C TRP A 208 -1.58 11.73 -13.07
N ASP A 209 -0.92 11.23 -14.12
CA ASP A 209 0.09 11.93 -14.90
C ASP A 209 -0.48 12.46 -16.23
N GLN A 210 -1.35 13.46 -16.16
CA GLN A 210 -2.02 14.01 -17.34
C GLN A 210 -1.23 15.18 -17.95
N HIS A 211 -0.22 14.87 -18.76
CA HIS A 211 0.49 15.83 -19.63
C HIS A 211 -0.35 16.22 -20.87
N GLY A 212 -1.46 15.56 -21.11
CA GLY A 212 -2.48 15.81 -22.11
C GLY A 212 -3.79 15.16 -21.72
N GLY A 213 -4.90 15.53 -22.33
CA GLY A 213 -6.23 14.96 -22.05
C GLY A 213 -6.69 15.09 -20.60
N LEU A 214 -6.19 16.09 -19.86
CA LEU A 214 -6.44 16.27 -18.43
C LEU A 214 -7.94 16.25 -18.07
N PRO A 215 -8.86 16.92 -18.78
CA PRO A 215 -10.27 16.94 -18.38
C PRO A 215 -10.90 15.55 -18.28
N GLY A 216 -10.60 14.68 -19.25
CA GLY A 216 -11.09 13.29 -19.24
C GLY A 216 -10.33 12.40 -18.26
N GLY A 217 -9.00 12.49 -18.26
CA GLY A 217 -8.12 11.72 -17.39
C GLY A 217 -8.40 11.97 -15.91
N LEU A 218 -8.51 13.25 -15.52
CA LEU A 218 -8.80 13.62 -14.13
C LEU A 218 -10.17 13.10 -13.66
N ARG A 219 -11.22 13.27 -14.46
CA ARG A 219 -12.55 12.73 -14.13
C ARG A 219 -12.54 11.22 -13.92
N ASN A 220 -11.81 10.49 -14.75
CA ASN A 220 -11.68 9.05 -14.61
C ASN A 220 -10.96 8.67 -13.30
N GLN A 221 -9.84 9.31 -12.97
CA GLN A 221 -9.11 9.04 -11.74
C GLN A 221 -9.97 9.38 -10.50
N CYS A 222 -10.63 10.53 -10.49
CA CYS A 222 -11.54 10.92 -9.41
C CYS A 222 -12.67 9.88 -9.24
N ARG A 223 -13.31 9.44 -10.32
CA ARG A 223 -14.38 8.43 -10.27
C ARG A 223 -13.89 7.10 -9.68
N GLU A 224 -12.67 6.69 -9.99
CA GLU A 224 -12.12 5.42 -9.50
C GLU A 224 -11.72 5.48 -8.02
N THR A 225 -11.42 6.67 -7.47
CA THR A 225 -10.83 6.79 -6.13
C THR A 225 -11.74 7.46 -5.10
N ASP A 226 -12.63 8.37 -5.49
CA ASP A 226 -13.40 9.22 -4.59
C ASP A 226 -14.26 8.42 -3.61
N GLN A 227 -15.16 7.58 -4.13
CA GLN A 227 -16.10 6.83 -3.30
C GLN A 227 -15.35 5.90 -2.34
N ALA A 228 -14.37 5.17 -2.81
CA ALA A 228 -13.63 4.21 -2.00
C ALA A 228 -12.74 4.86 -0.93
N SER A 229 -12.17 6.04 -1.22
CA SER A 229 -11.42 6.82 -0.22
C SER A 229 -12.33 7.29 0.91
N ALA A 230 -13.47 7.87 0.56
CA ALA A 230 -14.47 8.30 1.55
C ALA A 230 -15.06 7.12 2.32
N ALA A 231 -15.29 6.00 1.66
CA ALA A 231 -15.79 4.77 2.29
C ALA A 231 -14.80 4.22 3.33
N LEU A 232 -13.51 4.23 3.02
CA LEU A 232 -12.48 3.77 3.96
C LEU A 232 -12.53 4.58 5.27
N VAL A 233 -12.58 5.91 5.18
CA VAL A 233 -12.67 6.79 6.36
C VAL A 233 -13.97 6.53 7.13
N LYS A 234 -15.11 6.47 6.43
CA LYS A 234 -16.43 6.19 7.06
C LYS A 234 -16.48 4.81 7.73
N ASP A 235 -15.94 3.78 7.09
CA ASP A 235 -15.95 2.41 7.61
C ASP A 235 -15.07 2.31 8.87
N LEU A 236 -13.88 2.92 8.86
CA LEU A 236 -13.04 3.04 10.05
C LEU A 236 -13.76 3.79 11.18
N LYS A 237 -14.44 4.89 10.87
CA LYS A 237 -15.21 5.67 11.85
C LYS A 237 -16.38 4.84 12.44
N ASN A 238 -17.15 4.18 11.60
CA ASN A 238 -18.29 3.35 12.00
C ASN A 238 -17.88 2.17 12.90
N ARG A 239 -16.62 1.72 12.78
CA ARG A 239 -16.05 0.63 13.59
C ARG A 239 -15.31 1.12 14.83
N GLY A 240 -15.27 2.43 15.08
CA GLY A 240 -14.51 3.01 16.19
C GLY A 240 -13.00 2.88 16.04
N MET A 241 -12.50 2.74 14.81
CA MET A 241 -11.07 2.55 14.50
C MET A 241 -10.39 3.84 14.04
N LEU A 242 -11.15 4.88 13.66
CA LEU A 242 -10.59 6.08 13.04
C LEU A 242 -9.68 6.87 13.99
N ASP A 243 -9.99 6.88 15.29
CA ASP A 243 -9.18 7.57 16.31
C ASP A 243 -7.78 6.97 16.48
N ASP A 244 -7.63 5.67 16.17
CA ASP A 244 -6.37 4.94 16.24
C ASP A 244 -5.74 4.67 14.85
N THR A 245 -6.34 5.21 13.77
CA THR A 245 -5.89 4.96 12.40
C THR A 245 -5.71 6.27 11.64
N LEU A 246 -4.46 6.61 11.32
CA LEU A 246 -4.15 7.74 10.44
C LEU A 246 -4.31 7.32 8.98
N VAL A 247 -5.22 7.97 8.26
CA VAL A 247 -5.39 7.83 6.80
C VAL A 247 -4.74 9.01 6.11
N ILE A 248 -3.81 8.75 5.19
CA ILE A 248 -3.11 9.79 4.41
C ILE A 248 -3.41 9.58 2.93
N TRP A 249 -3.87 10.62 2.25
CA TRP A 249 -4.07 10.64 0.82
C TRP A 249 -3.28 11.78 0.19
N GLY A 250 -2.48 11.47 -0.84
CA GLY A 250 -1.66 12.46 -1.51
C GLY A 250 -0.87 11.89 -2.68
N GLY A 251 -0.05 12.72 -3.30
CA GLY A 251 0.86 12.36 -4.38
C GLY A 251 2.27 12.91 -4.15
N GLU A 252 3.22 12.44 -4.94
CA GLU A 252 4.65 12.75 -4.78
C GLU A 252 5.01 14.19 -5.14
N PHE A 253 4.20 14.89 -5.93
CA PHE A 253 4.27 16.33 -6.24
C PHE A 253 2.93 16.81 -6.83
N GLY A 254 2.83 18.12 -7.03
CA GLY A 254 1.68 18.75 -7.65
C GLY A 254 1.83 18.97 -9.15
N ARG A 255 0.94 19.82 -9.68
CA ARG A 255 0.88 20.18 -11.09
C ARG A 255 0.89 21.69 -11.26
N THR A 256 1.43 22.15 -12.37
CA THR A 256 1.43 23.58 -12.73
C THR A 256 0.02 24.14 -12.81
N ASN A 257 -0.13 25.41 -12.49
CA ASN A 257 -1.40 26.13 -12.65
C ASN A 257 -1.64 26.62 -14.11
N TYR A 258 -0.67 26.43 -14.97
CA TYR A 258 -0.73 26.74 -16.40
C TYR A 258 -0.70 25.45 -17.23
N CYS A 259 -1.10 25.57 -18.50
CA CYS A 259 -1.12 24.48 -19.47
C CYS A 259 0.29 24.11 -19.92
N GLN A 260 0.56 22.80 -19.98
CA GLN A 260 1.70 22.29 -20.73
C GLN A 260 1.32 22.18 -22.22
N GLY A 261 2.14 22.78 -23.09
CA GLY A 261 1.88 22.84 -24.53
C GLY A 261 0.74 23.80 -24.89
N THR A 262 0.02 23.51 -25.97
CA THR A 262 -1.06 24.36 -26.46
C THR A 262 -2.35 24.17 -25.67
N LEU A 263 -2.90 25.25 -25.12
CA LEU A 263 -4.19 25.22 -24.45
C LEU A 263 -5.32 25.03 -25.46
N ARG A 264 -6.04 23.92 -25.34
CA ARG A 264 -7.28 23.64 -26.08
C ARG A 264 -8.39 23.30 -25.08
N LYS A 265 -9.62 23.57 -25.42
CA LYS A 265 -10.79 23.43 -24.54
C LYS A 265 -10.91 22.04 -23.91
N ASP A 266 -10.62 20.99 -24.65
CA ASP A 266 -10.84 19.59 -24.32
C ASP A 266 -9.55 18.75 -24.27
N ASN A 267 -8.43 19.34 -24.67
CA ASN A 267 -7.14 18.64 -24.71
C ASN A 267 -6.01 19.57 -24.27
N PHE A 268 -5.81 19.63 -22.98
CA PHE A 268 -4.64 20.26 -22.38
C PHE A 268 -4.10 19.36 -21.24
N GLY A 269 -2.87 19.59 -20.85
CA GLY A 269 -2.23 18.91 -19.73
C GLY A 269 -1.57 19.89 -18.79
N ARG A 270 -0.99 19.37 -17.74
CA ARG A 270 -0.21 20.16 -16.76
C ARG A 270 1.10 19.45 -16.47
N ASP A 271 2.14 20.23 -16.30
CA ASP A 271 3.47 19.71 -15.92
C ASP A 271 3.60 19.50 -14.42
N HIS A 272 4.67 18.89 -14.00
CA HIS A 272 5.00 18.65 -12.60
C HIS A 272 5.35 19.97 -11.87
N HIS A 273 4.97 20.06 -10.60
CA HIS A 273 5.30 21.21 -9.77
C HIS A 273 5.52 20.80 -8.30
N GLY A 274 6.73 20.99 -7.80
CA GLY A 274 7.12 20.56 -6.47
C GLY A 274 6.50 21.33 -5.29
N ARG A 275 5.74 22.42 -5.55
CA ARG A 275 5.17 23.29 -4.51
C ARG A 275 3.66 23.53 -4.63
N CYS A 276 2.99 22.82 -5.52
CA CYS A 276 1.56 23.01 -5.79
C CYS A 276 0.77 21.74 -5.51
N PHE A 277 0.83 21.21 -4.29
CA PHE A 277 0.06 20.03 -3.91
C PHE A 277 -0.31 20.03 -2.43
N SER A 278 -1.27 19.19 -2.09
CA SER A 278 -1.80 19.05 -0.75
C SER A 278 -1.96 17.57 -0.40
N PHE A 279 -1.93 17.28 0.89
CA PHE A 279 -2.36 16.01 1.47
C PHE A 279 -3.61 16.23 2.32
N TRP A 280 -4.36 15.20 2.48
CA TRP A 280 -5.34 15.08 3.56
C TRP A 280 -5.23 13.72 4.24
#